data_e9c4b21968b91924ab9084742ba662d5
#
_entry.id   e9c4b21968b91924ab9084742ba662d5
#
_cell.length_a   1.000
_cell.length_b   1.000
_cell.length_c   1.000
_cell.angle_alpha   90.00
_cell.angle_beta   90.00
_cell.angle_gamma   90.00
#
_symmetry.space_group_name_H-M   'P 1'
#
loop_
_entity.id
_entity.type
_entity.pdbx_description
1 polymer ?
#
loop_
_entity_poly.entity_id
_entity_poly.type
_entity_poly.pdbx_seq_one_letter_code
_entity_poly.pdbx_strand_id
1 'polypeptide(L)'
;MASDDVTRRLDEVRWSTEGLLDALRERPPTDSWARQPSLLPGWTRAHVLSHLALNAEAMMRTLSGTVRGEKIPMYDSEDARAADIEAGAGRSAAELAAGVADSARRLEQTWSRLDDDDWQHDAMTREGAVPAIRLIGMRWREVEIHRVDLGDGYGPGDWPASFVAPLLPSLLDPRRIGPRLPSGLTVEVVNTDSGQRWLVGEDAPAAVGTARSARAAAVRSAAPPPVRVVGPSWALVSWLVGRPAPVRAELGELPALRPWT
;
A
#
# COMPACT_ATOMS: atom_id res chain seq x y z
N MET A 1 9.24 -19.21 18.65
CA MET A 1 7.93 -18.51 18.60
C MET A 1 8.18 -17.14 18.01
N ALA A 2 7.26 -16.63 17.17
CA ALA A 2 7.42 -15.30 16.62
C ALA A 2 7.43 -14.25 17.74
N SER A 3 8.25 -13.19 17.60
CA SER A 3 8.30 -12.09 18.57
C SER A 3 6.92 -11.42 18.72
N ASP A 4 6.67 -10.76 19.87
CA ASP A 4 5.39 -10.07 20.12
C ASP A 4 5.09 -9.03 19.02
N ASP A 5 6.11 -8.39 18.44
CA ASP A 5 5.94 -7.43 17.32
C ASP A 5 5.49 -8.10 16.04
N VAL A 6 6.08 -9.25 15.69
CA VAL A 6 5.67 -10.04 14.51
C VAL A 6 4.24 -10.53 14.70
N THR A 7 3.92 -11.11 15.85
CA THR A 7 2.57 -11.61 16.17
C THR A 7 1.53 -10.50 16.01
N ARG A 8 1.75 -9.34 16.62
CA ARG A 8 0.83 -8.19 16.52
C ARG A 8 0.62 -7.75 15.06
N ARG A 9 1.70 -7.67 14.27
CA ARG A 9 1.59 -7.27 12.84
C ARG A 9 0.82 -8.30 12.02
N LEU A 10 1.02 -9.58 12.28
CA LEU A 10 0.27 -10.66 11.63
C LEU A 10 -1.22 -10.59 11.98
N ASP A 11 -1.56 -10.31 13.25
CA ASP A 11 -2.95 -10.16 13.70
C ASP A 11 -3.65 -9.00 13.00
N GLU A 12 -2.97 -7.87 12.80
CA GLU A 12 -3.52 -6.72 12.07
C GLU A 12 -3.81 -7.05 10.60
N VAL A 13 -2.87 -7.74 9.92
CA VAL A 13 -3.08 -8.17 8.51
C VAL A 13 -4.19 -9.23 8.42
N ARG A 14 -4.23 -10.15 9.38
CA ARG A 14 -5.28 -11.17 9.47
C ARG A 14 -6.66 -10.52 9.62
N TRP A 15 -6.79 -9.57 10.53
CA TRP A 15 -8.03 -8.83 10.73
C TRP A 15 -8.51 -8.13 9.45
N SER A 16 -7.61 -7.43 8.75
CA SER A 16 -7.92 -6.77 7.47
C SER A 16 -8.32 -7.77 6.38
N THR A 17 -7.61 -8.91 6.32
CA THR A 17 -7.90 -9.97 5.34
C THR A 17 -9.26 -10.60 5.61
N GLU A 18 -9.57 -10.92 6.87
CA GLU A 18 -10.89 -11.45 7.25
C GLU A 18 -12.01 -10.47 6.91
N GLY A 19 -11.81 -9.16 7.16
CA GLY A 19 -12.79 -8.14 6.77
C GLY A 19 -13.08 -8.08 5.27
N LEU A 20 -12.09 -8.33 4.41
CA LEU A 20 -12.30 -8.49 2.96
C LEU A 20 -13.06 -9.78 2.64
N LEU A 21 -12.66 -10.91 3.26
CA LEU A 21 -13.28 -12.22 3.01
C LEU A 21 -14.72 -12.24 3.52
N ASP A 22 -15.03 -11.58 4.64
CA ASP A 22 -16.39 -11.43 5.16
C ASP A 22 -17.26 -10.64 4.18
N ALA A 23 -16.76 -9.53 3.65
CA ALA A 23 -17.48 -8.76 2.65
C ALA A 23 -17.83 -9.59 1.39
N LEU A 24 -16.88 -10.42 0.92
CA LEU A 24 -17.12 -11.33 -0.21
C LEU A 24 -18.09 -12.47 0.13
N ARG A 25 -18.15 -12.94 1.39
CA ARG A 25 -19.09 -13.97 1.87
C ARG A 25 -20.51 -13.41 2.07
N GLU A 26 -20.61 -12.23 2.67
CA GLU A 26 -21.90 -11.58 2.93
C GLU A 26 -22.60 -11.12 1.65
N ARG A 27 -21.81 -10.68 0.68
CA ARG A 27 -22.28 -10.26 -0.65
C ARG A 27 -21.48 -10.99 -1.73
N PRO A 28 -21.82 -12.29 -2.00
CA PRO A 28 -21.10 -13.09 -2.96
C PRO A 28 -21.06 -12.40 -4.33
N PRO A 29 -19.88 -12.22 -4.92
CA PRO A 29 -19.75 -11.51 -6.18
C PRO A 29 -20.38 -12.31 -7.31
N THR A 30 -21.08 -11.61 -8.21
CA THR A 30 -21.55 -12.15 -9.47
C THR A 30 -20.54 -11.88 -10.59
N ASP A 31 -20.60 -12.63 -11.69
CA ASP A 31 -19.74 -12.37 -12.85
C ASP A 31 -19.97 -10.96 -13.43
N SER A 32 -21.20 -10.48 -13.40
CA SER A 32 -21.52 -9.12 -13.83
C SER A 32 -20.86 -8.07 -12.93
N TRP A 33 -20.84 -8.28 -11.61
CA TRP A 33 -20.14 -7.41 -10.67
C TRP A 33 -18.61 -7.45 -10.88
N ALA A 34 -18.04 -8.64 -11.09
CA ALA A 34 -16.61 -8.81 -11.26
C ALA A 34 -16.09 -8.13 -12.54
N ARG A 35 -16.90 -8.08 -13.60
CA ARG A 35 -16.55 -7.40 -14.86
C ARG A 35 -16.71 -5.89 -14.84
N GLN A 36 -17.31 -5.30 -13.80
CA GLN A 36 -17.40 -3.84 -13.69
C GLN A 36 -16.01 -3.22 -13.45
N PRO A 37 -15.81 -1.95 -13.90
CA PRO A 37 -14.58 -1.23 -13.61
C PRO A 37 -14.29 -1.17 -12.11
N SER A 38 -13.04 -1.33 -11.74
CA SER A 38 -12.54 -1.01 -10.41
C SER A 38 -12.18 0.48 -10.32
N LEU A 39 -11.67 0.94 -9.17
CA LEU A 39 -11.13 2.30 -9.08
C LEU A 39 -9.75 2.45 -9.74
N LEU A 40 -9.14 1.34 -10.15
CA LEU A 40 -7.88 1.37 -10.91
C LEU A 40 -8.14 1.50 -12.41
N PRO A 41 -7.54 2.50 -13.09
CA PRO A 41 -7.69 2.65 -14.53
C PRO A 41 -7.28 1.39 -15.29
N GLY A 42 -8.14 0.92 -16.18
CA GLY A 42 -7.91 -0.26 -17.01
C GLY A 42 -8.17 -1.60 -16.32
N TRP A 43 -8.46 -1.62 -15.01
CA TRP A 43 -8.77 -2.85 -14.29
C TRP A 43 -10.25 -2.97 -13.95
N THR A 44 -10.77 -4.19 -14.08
CA THR A 44 -12.06 -4.59 -13.49
C THR A 44 -11.85 -5.07 -12.05
N ARG A 45 -12.94 -5.28 -11.32
CA ARG A 45 -12.91 -5.91 -10.00
C ARG A 45 -12.32 -7.33 -10.05
N ALA A 46 -12.52 -8.05 -11.16
CA ALA A 46 -11.90 -9.35 -11.38
C ALA A 46 -10.36 -9.28 -11.38
N HIS A 47 -9.78 -8.26 -12.02
CA HIS A 47 -8.33 -8.03 -11.99
C HIS A 47 -7.81 -7.76 -10.57
N VAL A 48 -8.56 -7.00 -9.77
CA VAL A 48 -8.20 -6.72 -8.37
C VAL A 48 -8.21 -8.01 -7.55
N LEU A 49 -9.23 -8.85 -7.68
CA LEU A 49 -9.30 -10.14 -6.96
C LEU A 49 -8.20 -11.11 -7.43
N SER A 50 -7.96 -11.19 -8.76
CA SER A 50 -6.86 -11.97 -9.32
C SER A 50 -5.52 -11.51 -8.76
N HIS A 51 -5.27 -10.20 -8.76
CA HIS A 51 -4.05 -9.62 -8.22
C HIS A 51 -3.86 -9.95 -6.73
N LEU A 52 -4.89 -9.82 -5.91
CA LEU A 52 -4.81 -10.11 -4.47
C LEU A 52 -4.44 -11.57 -4.19
N ALA A 53 -4.98 -12.52 -4.98
CA ALA A 53 -4.64 -13.92 -4.89
C ALA A 53 -3.18 -14.18 -5.31
N LEU A 54 -2.78 -13.68 -6.48
CA LEU A 54 -1.42 -13.84 -7.02
C LEU A 54 -0.36 -13.15 -6.16
N ASN A 55 -0.68 -12.02 -5.53
CA ASN A 55 0.22 -11.36 -4.60
C ASN A 55 0.53 -12.24 -3.38
N ALA A 56 -0.47 -12.92 -2.80
CA ALA A 56 -0.23 -13.87 -1.72
C ALA A 56 0.66 -15.04 -2.16
N GLU A 57 0.46 -15.56 -3.36
CA GLU A 57 1.30 -16.63 -3.92
C GLU A 57 2.74 -16.17 -4.18
N ALA A 58 2.91 -14.96 -4.70
CA ALA A 58 4.23 -14.37 -4.89
C ALA A 58 4.99 -14.19 -3.57
N MET A 59 4.29 -13.81 -2.49
CA MET A 59 4.89 -13.74 -1.15
C MET A 59 5.30 -15.12 -0.64
N MET A 60 4.48 -16.15 -0.81
CA MET A 60 4.84 -17.52 -0.45
C MET A 60 6.05 -18.00 -1.24
N ARG A 61 6.12 -17.67 -2.54
CA ARG A 61 7.24 -18.03 -3.42
C ARG A 61 8.56 -17.45 -2.89
N THR A 62 8.63 -16.16 -2.62
CA THR A 62 9.87 -15.54 -2.10
C THR A 62 10.22 -16.04 -0.70
N LEU A 63 9.24 -16.23 0.19
CA LEU A 63 9.45 -16.79 1.53
C LEU A 63 10.00 -18.21 1.49
N SER A 64 9.58 -19.03 0.52
CA SER A 64 10.13 -20.37 0.33
C SER A 64 11.63 -20.35 0.00
N GLY A 65 12.09 -19.32 -0.69
CA GLY A 65 13.51 -19.07 -0.92
C GLY A 65 14.22 -18.60 0.36
N THR A 66 13.62 -17.65 1.06
CA THR A 66 14.14 -17.10 2.31
C THR A 66 14.52 -18.19 3.32
N VAL A 67 13.61 -19.12 3.59
CA VAL A 67 13.84 -20.26 4.51
C VAL A 67 14.99 -21.19 4.04
N ARG A 68 15.23 -21.28 2.74
CA ARG A 68 16.32 -22.10 2.17
C ARG A 68 17.61 -21.32 1.93
N GLY A 69 17.66 -20.04 2.26
CA GLY A 69 18.80 -19.17 1.94
C GLY A 69 18.96 -18.89 0.43
N GLU A 70 17.88 -19.06 -0.34
CA GLU A 70 17.84 -18.86 -1.79
C GLU A 70 17.19 -17.52 -2.14
N LYS A 71 17.69 -16.85 -3.18
CA LYS A 71 17.10 -15.58 -3.67
C LYS A 71 16.06 -15.87 -4.76
N ILE A 72 14.85 -16.22 -4.34
CA ILE A 72 13.73 -16.46 -5.26
C ILE A 72 12.88 -15.19 -5.38
N PRO A 73 12.76 -14.59 -6.59
CA PRO A 73 11.96 -13.40 -6.78
C PRO A 73 10.46 -13.70 -6.66
N MET A 74 9.67 -12.68 -6.28
CA MET A 74 8.20 -12.78 -6.20
C MET A 74 7.58 -13.20 -7.54
N TYR A 75 8.09 -12.66 -8.66
CA TYR A 75 7.60 -12.91 -10.02
C TYR A 75 8.78 -13.22 -10.95
N ASP A 76 8.54 -13.92 -12.04
CA ASP A 76 9.57 -14.19 -13.04
C ASP A 76 9.92 -12.92 -13.83
N SER A 77 8.90 -12.08 -14.11
CA SER A 77 9.04 -10.75 -14.70
C SER A 77 7.77 -9.93 -14.47
N GLU A 78 7.81 -8.62 -14.78
CA GLU A 78 6.60 -7.78 -14.76
C GLU A 78 5.60 -8.21 -15.82
N ASP A 79 6.07 -8.64 -17.00
CA ASP A 79 5.19 -9.12 -18.08
C ASP A 79 4.49 -10.43 -17.66
N ALA A 80 5.21 -11.36 -17.02
CA ALA A 80 4.62 -12.59 -16.50
C ALA A 80 3.56 -12.27 -15.43
N ARG A 81 3.86 -11.37 -14.50
CA ARG A 81 2.89 -10.90 -13.49
C ARG A 81 1.63 -10.31 -14.14
N ALA A 82 1.79 -9.44 -15.14
CA ALA A 82 0.67 -8.82 -15.83
C ALA A 82 -0.18 -9.86 -16.57
N ALA A 83 0.47 -10.80 -17.28
CA ALA A 83 -0.21 -11.88 -17.98
C ALA A 83 -0.98 -12.81 -17.02
N ASP A 84 -0.42 -13.14 -15.87
CA ASP A 84 -1.08 -13.98 -14.86
C ASP A 84 -2.31 -13.28 -14.26
N ILE A 85 -2.23 -11.97 -14.00
CA ILE A 85 -3.37 -11.19 -13.51
C ILE A 85 -4.49 -11.17 -14.54
N GLU A 86 -4.16 -10.91 -15.81
CA GLU A 86 -5.11 -10.89 -16.93
C GLU A 86 -5.79 -12.26 -17.09
N ALA A 87 -5.00 -13.33 -17.15
CA ALA A 87 -5.52 -14.70 -17.25
C ALA A 87 -6.42 -15.06 -16.06
N GLY A 88 -6.02 -14.67 -14.85
CA GLY A 88 -6.82 -14.89 -13.64
C GLY A 88 -8.14 -14.12 -13.66
N ALA A 89 -8.15 -12.89 -14.18
CA ALA A 89 -9.35 -12.06 -14.27
C ALA A 89 -10.45 -12.65 -15.21
N GLY A 90 -10.08 -13.59 -16.08
CA GLY A 90 -11.01 -14.33 -16.92
C GLY A 90 -11.86 -15.38 -16.20
N ARG A 91 -11.55 -15.71 -14.93
CA ARG A 91 -12.30 -16.70 -14.14
C ARG A 91 -13.68 -16.19 -13.73
N SER A 92 -14.53 -17.08 -13.28
CA SER A 92 -15.82 -16.71 -12.66
C SER A 92 -15.61 -15.96 -11.35
N ALA A 93 -16.58 -15.13 -10.98
CA ALA A 93 -16.53 -14.38 -9.72
C ALA A 93 -16.41 -15.29 -8.48
N ALA A 94 -17.07 -16.45 -8.51
CA ALA A 94 -16.97 -17.44 -7.44
C ALA A 94 -15.56 -18.03 -7.32
N GLU A 95 -14.90 -18.36 -8.45
CA GLU A 95 -13.52 -18.86 -8.46
C GLU A 95 -12.53 -17.79 -7.99
N LEU A 96 -12.75 -16.53 -8.36
CA LEU A 96 -11.93 -15.40 -7.92
C LEU A 96 -12.02 -15.21 -6.38
N ALA A 97 -13.24 -15.20 -5.84
CA ALA A 97 -13.44 -15.08 -4.39
C ALA A 97 -12.83 -16.27 -3.63
N ALA A 98 -13.03 -17.49 -4.13
CA ALA A 98 -12.41 -18.68 -3.57
C ALA A 98 -10.88 -18.63 -3.65
N GLY A 99 -10.33 -18.14 -4.76
CA GLY A 99 -8.88 -17.97 -4.96
C GLY A 99 -8.26 -16.98 -3.96
N VAL A 100 -8.93 -15.86 -3.67
CA VAL A 100 -8.48 -14.91 -2.64
C VAL A 100 -8.48 -15.59 -1.26
N ALA A 101 -9.54 -16.31 -0.90
CA ALA A 101 -9.65 -16.98 0.39
C ALA A 101 -8.61 -18.10 0.54
N ASP A 102 -8.41 -18.91 -0.49
CA ASP A 102 -7.46 -20.02 -0.46
C ASP A 102 -6.00 -19.52 -0.38
N SER A 103 -5.64 -18.55 -1.21
CA SER A 103 -4.30 -17.97 -1.20
C SER A 103 -3.97 -17.25 0.13
N ALA A 104 -4.95 -16.56 0.72
CA ALA A 104 -4.80 -15.92 2.03
C ALA A 104 -4.55 -16.97 3.13
N ARG A 105 -5.34 -18.06 3.16
CA ARG A 105 -5.16 -19.17 4.10
C ARG A 105 -3.79 -19.85 3.96
N ARG A 106 -3.34 -20.08 2.72
CA ARG A 106 -2.02 -20.67 2.45
C ARG A 106 -0.88 -19.76 2.87
N LEU A 107 -1.01 -18.45 2.66
CA LEU A 107 -0.02 -17.48 3.13
C LEU A 107 0.07 -17.47 4.65
N GLU A 108 -1.07 -17.48 5.35
CA GLU A 108 -1.12 -17.59 6.81
C GLU A 108 -0.42 -18.87 7.32
N GLN A 109 -0.66 -20.01 6.68
CA GLN A 109 0.03 -21.26 6.98
C GLN A 109 1.54 -21.17 6.69
N THR A 110 1.96 -20.40 5.72
CA THR A 110 3.37 -20.16 5.43
C THR A 110 4.00 -19.34 6.55
N TRP A 111 3.37 -18.25 6.94
CA TRP A 111 3.83 -17.39 8.04
C TRP A 111 3.92 -18.12 9.38
N SER A 112 2.97 -19.01 9.68
CA SER A 112 2.97 -19.77 10.95
C SER A 112 4.13 -20.78 11.08
N ARG A 113 4.87 -21.04 10.01
CA ARG A 113 6.03 -21.94 9.99
C ARG A 113 7.36 -21.21 10.12
N LEU A 114 7.36 -19.87 9.98
CA LEU A 114 8.58 -19.07 10.09
C LEU A 114 8.93 -18.85 11.57
N ASP A 115 10.19 -18.99 11.88
CA ASP A 115 10.74 -18.64 13.20
C ASP A 115 11.26 -17.20 13.23
N ASP A 116 11.81 -16.77 14.37
CA ASP A 116 12.29 -15.40 14.55
C ASP A 116 13.50 -15.07 13.65
N ASP A 117 14.31 -16.05 13.31
CA ASP A 117 15.47 -15.90 12.44
C ASP A 117 15.05 -15.77 10.97
N ASP A 118 14.10 -16.61 10.53
CA ASP A 118 13.52 -16.53 9.19
C ASP A 118 12.99 -15.12 8.86
N TRP A 119 12.37 -14.45 9.84
CA TRP A 119 11.85 -13.10 9.64
C TRP A 119 12.93 -12.04 9.42
N GLN A 120 14.17 -12.29 9.81
CA GLN A 120 15.29 -11.37 9.59
C GLN A 120 16.02 -11.62 8.27
N HIS A 121 15.86 -12.80 7.67
CA HIS A 121 16.48 -13.14 6.40
C HIS A 121 15.86 -12.35 5.25
N ASP A 122 16.63 -12.18 4.16
CA ASP A 122 16.21 -11.45 2.98
C ASP A 122 15.14 -12.22 2.18
N ALA A 123 14.07 -11.53 1.85
CA ALA A 123 13.09 -11.90 0.84
C ALA A 123 13.25 -11.00 -0.39
N MET A 124 13.13 -11.57 -1.58
CA MET A 124 13.29 -10.83 -2.84
C MET A 124 11.97 -10.21 -3.28
N THR A 125 11.89 -8.88 -3.25
CA THR A 125 10.73 -8.12 -3.74
C THR A 125 11.02 -7.49 -5.10
N ARG A 126 10.03 -6.81 -5.69
CA ARG A 126 10.21 -6.01 -6.91
C ARG A 126 11.22 -4.87 -6.73
N GLU A 127 11.32 -4.33 -5.52
CA GLU A 127 12.25 -3.24 -5.16
C GLU A 127 13.63 -3.75 -4.73
N GLY A 128 13.84 -5.09 -4.72
CA GLY A 128 15.08 -5.72 -4.27
C GLY A 128 14.91 -6.54 -3.00
N ALA A 129 16.03 -6.89 -2.37
CA ALA A 129 16.07 -7.66 -1.14
C ALA A 129 15.62 -6.81 0.05
N VAL A 130 14.73 -7.36 0.88
CA VAL A 130 14.29 -6.76 2.14
C VAL A 130 14.15 -7.83 3.21
N PRO A 131 14.32 -7.53 4.51
CA PRO A 131 13.99 -8.50 5.56
C PRO A 131 12.56 -9.02 5.43
N ALA A 132 12.35 -10.33 5.57
CA ALA A 132 11.06 -11.00 5.35
C ALA A 132 9.93 -10.38 6.18
N ILE A 133 10.20 -9.88 7.38
CA ILE A 133 9.23 -9.15 8.22
C ILE A 133 8.56 -7.97 7.50
N ARG A 134 9.23 -7.38 6.50
CA ARG A 134 8.66 -6.29 5.70
C ARG A 134 7.48 -6.75 4.83
N LEU A 135 7.43 -8.03 4.45
CA LEU A 135 6.34 -8.60 3.66
C LEU A 135 5.00 -8.53 4.39
N ILE A 136 4.99 -8.58 5.73
CA ILE A 136 3.76 -8.43 6.53
C ILE A 136 3.11 -7.08 6.23
N GLY A 137 3.86 -5.99 6.36
CA GLY A 137 3.34 -4.65 6.07
C GLY A 137 3.05 -4.41 4.57
N MET A 138 3.79 -5.10 3.67
CA MET A 138 3.49 -5.08 2.24
C MET A 138 2.14 -5.73 1.97
N ARG A 139 1.86 -6.93 2.56
CA ARG A 139 0.57 -7.60 2.40
C ARG A 139 -0.58 -6.78 2.97
N TRP A 140 -0.38 -6.12 4.11
CA TRP A 140 -1.40 -5.25 4.69
C TRP A 140 -1.80 -4.13 3.74
N ARG A 141 -0.82 -3.50 3.09
CA ARG A 141 -1.08 -2.47 2.06
C ARG A 141 -1.84 -3.02 0.87
N GLU A 142 -1.47 -4.21 0.38
CA GLU A 142 -2.18 -4.85 -0.73
C GLU A 142 -3.66 -5.09 -0.38
N VAL A 143 -3.95 -5.63 0.80
CA VAL A 143 -5.32 -5.92 1.23
C VAL A 143 -6.13 -4.63 1.38
N GLU A 144 -5.64 -3.67 2.16
CA GLU A 144 -6.40 -2.46 2.48
C GLU A 144 -6.61 -1.55 1.28
N ILE A 145 -5.56 -1.32 0.48
CA ILE A 145 -5.64 -0.42 -0.67
C ILE A 145 -6.51 -1.04 -1.76
N HIS A 146 -6.32 -2.32 -2.07
CA HIS A 146 -7.07 -2.97 -3.13
C HIS A 146 -8.51 -3.34 -2.73
N ARG A 147 -8.81 -3.45 -1.43
CA ARG A 147 -10.21 -3.50 -0.98
C ARG A 147 -10.95 -2.21 -1.34
N VAL A 148 -10.33 -1.05 -1.19
CA VAL A 148 -10.87 0.22 -1.68
C VAL A 148 -11.08 0.19 -3.19
N ASP A 149 -10.13 -0.37 -3.93
CA ASP A 149 -10.18 -0.42 -5.40
C ASP A 149 -11.34 -1.27 -5.95
N LEU A 150 -11.91 -2.16 -5.16
CA LEU A 150 -13.14 -2.88 -5.54
C LEU A 150 -14.33 -1.94 -5.71
N GLY A 151 -14.35 -0.77 -5.05
CA GLY A 151 -15.43 0.21 -5.19
C GLY A 151 -16.79 -0.32 -4.76
N ASP A 152 -16.83 -1.11 -3.69
CA ASP A 152 -18.03 -1.81 -3.20
C ASP A 152 -18.63 -1.22 -1.92
N GLY A 153 -18.18 -0.03 -1.54
CA GLY A 153 -18.61 0.69 -0.36
C GLY A 153 -17.55 0.80 0.74
N TYR A 154 -16.48 -0.01 0.69
CA TYR A 154 -15.31 0.21 1.54
C TYR A 154 -14.46 1.33 0.97
N GLY A 155 -14.13 2.33 1.79
CA GLY A 155 -13.37 3.50 1.37
C GLY A 155 -12.16 3.78 2.25
N PRO A 156 -11.30 4.74 1.85
CA PRO A 156 -10.12 5.10 2.65
C PRO A 156 -10.43 5.58 4.07
N GLY A 157 -11.65 6.09 4.31
CA GLY A 157 -12.13 6.47 5.65
C GLY A 157 -12.37 5.28 6.58
N ASP A 158 -12.47 4.07 6.04
CA ASP A 158 -12.67 2.83 6.79
C ASP A 158 -11.34 2.16 7.18
N TRP A 159 -10.21 2.66 6.69
CA TRP A 159 -8.91 2.10 7.02
C TRP A 159 -8.61 2.15 8.52
N PRO A 160 -8.07 1.08 9.11
CA PRO A 160 -7.67 1.07 10.52
C PRO A 160 -6.67 2.20 10.83
N ALA A 161 -6.83 2.86 11.97
CA ALA A 161 -5.89 3.88 12.40
C ALA A 161 -4.46 3.32 12.56
N SER A 162 -4.34 2.05 12.99
CA SER A 162 -3.06 1.33 13.09
C SER A 162 -2.39 1.09 11.74
N PHE A 163 -3.17 1.01 10.64
CA PHE A 163 -2.67 0.97 9.27
C PHE A 163 -2.18 2.34 8.80
N VAL A 164 -3.02 3.37 9.00
CA VAL A 164 -2.78 4.73 8.49
C VAL A 164 -1.61 5.41 9.19
N ALA A 165 -1.52 5.29 10.52
CA ALA A 165 -0.56 6.02 11.34
C ALA A 165 0.91 5.76 10.96
N PRO A 166 1.39 4.51 10.79
CA PRO A 166 2.77 4.25 10.35
C PRO A 166 2.96 4.46 8.85
N LEU A 167 1.90 4.34 8.04
CA LEU A 167 2.00 4.45 6.60
C LEU A 167 2.21 5.89 6.14
N LEU A 168 1.50 6.85 6.73
CA LEU A 168 1.60 8.26 6.34
C LEU A 168 3.04 8.82 6.37
N PRO A 169 3.80 8.73 7.48
CA PRO A 169 5.18 9.20 7.48
C PRO A 169 6.08 8.39 6.55
N SER A 170 5.82 7.09 6.38
CA SER A 170 6.58 6.24 5.44
C SER A 170 6.39 6.67 3.98
N LEU A 171 5.20 7.13 3.59
CA LEU A 171 4.92 7.64 2.25
C LEU A 171 5.54 9.02 2.01
N LEU A 172 5.68 9.81 3.06
CA LEU A 172 6.27 11.15 3.04
C LEU A 172 7.79 11.13 3.21
N ASP A 173 8.43 9.95 3.30
CA ASP A 173 9.88 9.83 3.24
C ASP A 173 10.37 10.50 1.93
N PRO A 174 11.32 11.47 1.99
CA PRO A 174 11.80 12.20 0.82
C PRO A 174 12.29 11.31 -0.33
N ARG A 175 12.84 10.14 -0.02
CA ARG A 175 13.30 9.16 -1.01
C ARG A 175 12.15 8.50 -1.78
N ARG A 176 10.95 8.45 -1.19
CA ARG A 176 9.75 7.85 -1.78
C ARG A 176 8.88 8.88 -2.48
N ILE A 177 8.62 10.00 -1.81
CA ILE A 177 7.74 11.02 -2.37
C ILE A 177 8.45 11.91 -3.39
N GLY A 178 9.74 12.22 -3.21
CA GLY A 178 10.49 13.13 -4.08
C GLY A 178 10.39 12.77 -5.57
N PRO A 179 10.68 11.52 -5.99
CA PRO A 179 10.57 11.10 -7.38
C PRO A 179 9.15 11.17 -7.97
N ARG A 180 8.13 11.23 -7.12
CA ARG A 180 6.72 11.25 -7.50
C ARG A 180 6.15 12.65 -7.66
N LEU A 181 6.80 13.64 -7.06
CA LEU A 181 6.41 15.05 -7.19
C LEU A 181 6.83 15.60 -8.57
N PRO A 182 6.09 16.57 -9.12
CA PRO A 182 6.56 17.36 -10.25
C PRO A 182 7.88 18.05 -9.92
N SER A 183 8.78 18.15 -10.90
CA SER A 183 10.09 18.84 -10.72
C SER A 183 9.88 20.29 -10.31
N GLY A 184 10.72 20.78 -9.41
CA GLY A 184 10.66 22.15 -8.88
C GLY A 184 9.49 22.38 -7.89
N LEU A 185 8.71 21.36 -7.55
CA LEU A 185 7.62 21.51 -6.61
C LEU A 185 8.06 21.17 -5.18
N THR A 186 7.76 22.06 -4.25
CA THR A 186 7.82 21.81 -2.81
C THR A 186 6.42 21.82 -2.23
N VAL A 187 6.11 20.81 -1.40
CA VAL A 187 4.78 20.62 -0.80
C VAL A 187 4.91 20.60 0.72
N GLU A 188 4.09 21.39 1.40
CA GLU A 188 3.85 21.28 2.84
C GLU A 188 2.61 20.42 3.07
N VAL A 189 2.78 19.22 3.61
CA VAL A 189 1.67 18.35 4.00
C VAL A 189 1.30 18.60 5.46
N VAL A 190 0.04 18.86 5.73
CA VAL A 190 -0.49 19.15 7.08
C VAL A 190 -1.55 18.14 7.45
N ASN A 191 -1.25 17.34 8.48
CA ASN A 191 -2.21 16.39 9.04
C ASN A 191 -3.11 17.09 10.06
N THR A 192 -4.41 17.15 9.79
CA THR A 192 -5.38 17.82 10.65
C THR A 192 -5.67 17.07 11.94
N ASP A 193 -5.46 15.73 11.97
CA ASP A 193 -5.74 14.92 13.15
C ASP A 193 -4.67 15.11 14.24
N SER A 194 -3.40 15.24 13.83
CA SER A 194 -2.26 15.32 14.76
C SER A 194 -1.61 16.70 14.80
N GLY A 195 -1.88 17.56 13.83
CA GLY A 195 -1.17 18.83 13.62
C GLY A 195 0.25 18.65 13.08
N GLN A 196 0.69 17.43 12.79
CA GLN A 196 2.01 17.17 12.21
C GLN A 196 2.12 17.79 10.82
N ARG A 197 3.35 18.21 10.47
CA ARG A 197 3.67 18.81 9.19
C ARG A 197 4.91 18.20 8.60
N TRP A 198 4.91 18.02 7.29
CA TRP A 198 6.04 17.56 6.49
C TRP A 198 6.28 18.54 5.35
N LEU A 199 7.53 18.88 5.11
CA LEU A 199 7.96 19.60 3.93
C LEU A 199 8.67 18.60 3.02
N VAL A 200 8.18 18.42 1.80
CA VAL A 200 8.69 17.43 0.83
C VAL A 200 8.86 18.07 -0.54
N GLY A 201 9.87 17.64 -1.29
CA GLY A 201 10.18 18.19 -2.61
C GLY A 201 11.62 18.69 -2.70
N GLU A 202 11.93 19.43 -3.77
CA GLU A 202 13.31 19.73 -4.17
C GLU A 202 14.04 20.63 -3.15
N ASP A 203 13.36 21.60 -2.54
CA ASP A 203 13.93 22.51 -1.55
C ASP A 203 13.68 22.07 -0.09
N ALA A 204 13.17 20.85 0.11
CA ALA A 204 12.87 20.36 1.45
C ALA A 204 14.18 20.02 2.19
N PRO A 205 14.36 20.47 3.45
CA PRO A 205 15.51 20.06 4.25
C PRO A 205 15.47 18.56 4.51
N ALA A 206 16.62 17.89 4.48
CA ALA A 206 16.76 16.43 4.60
C ALA A 206 16.26 15.83 5.95
N ALA A 207 15.84 16.65 6.91
CA ALA A 207 15.34 16.23 8.22
C ALA A 207 14.00 16.89 8.53
N VAL A 208 13.07 16.10 9.06
CA VAL A 208 11.81 16.54 9.64
C VAL A 208 12.12 17.40 10.88
N GLY A 209 12.07 18.71 10.73
CA GLY A 209 12.14 19.66 11.84
C GLY A 209 10.75 20.05 12.32
N THR A 210 10.60 20.31 13.62
CA THR A 210 9.38 20.89 14.18
C THR A 210 8.99 22.17 13.44
N ALA A 211 7.72 22.52 13.42
CA ALA A 211 7.10 23.64 12.67
C ALA A 211 7.85 25.00 12.72
N ARG A 212 8.75 25.17 13.70
CA ARG A 212 9.57 26.36 13.87
C ARG A 212 10.74 26.42 12.88
N SER A 213 11.30 25.28 12.48
CA SER A 213 12.44 25.19 11.54
C SER A 213 12.01 25.40 10.09
N ALA A 214 10.83 24.89 9.70
CA ALA A 214 10.32 25.05 8.34
C ALA A 214 10.07 26.51 7.94
N ARG A 215 9.56 27.32 8.88
CA ARG A 215 9.31 28.76 8.65
C ARG A 215 10.56 29.61 8.50
N ALA A 216 11.64 29.21 9.18
CA ALA A 216 12.93 29.92 9.10
C ALA A 216 13.70 29.60 7.80
N ALA A 217 13.51 28.42 7.22
CA ALA A 217 14.12 28.05 5.94
C ALA A 217 13.44 28.75 4.75
N ALA A 218 12.12 28.89 4.77
CA ALA A 218 11.34 29.53 3.69
C ALA A 218 11.63 31.03 3.49
N VAL A 219 12.15 31.70 4.50
CA VAL A 219 12.47 33.17 4.44
C VAL A 219 13.77 33.45 3.66
N ARG A 220 14.58 32.45 3.31
CA ARG A 220 15.88 32.65 2.68
C ARG A 220 16.00 32.19 1.22
N SER A 221 14.95 31.62 0.64
CA SER A 221 14.97 31.13 -0.74
C SER A 221 14.12 32.02 -1.65
N ALA A 222 14.65 32.33 -2.85
CA ALA A 222 13.89 32.95 -3.94
C ALA A 222 12.91 31.95 -4.60
N ALA A 223 12.73 30.78 -4.03
CA ALA A 223 11.82 29.74 -4.49
C ALA A 223 10.34 30.12 -4.22
N PRO A 224 9.41 29.70 -5.07
CA PRO A 224 7.98 29.90 -4.83
C PRO A 224 7.55 29.24 -3.50
N PRO A 225 6.53 29.79 -2.82
CA PRO A 225 6.05 29.22 -1.58
C PRO A 225 5.54 27.78 -1.82
N PRO A 226 5.72 26.85 -0.84
CA PRO A 226 5.30 25.48 -0.99
C PRO A 226 3.77 25.40 -1.18
N VAL A 227 3.32 24.49 -2.02
CA VAL A 227 1.90 24.13 -2.12
C VAL A 227 1.50 23.42 -0.84
N ARG A 228 0.47 23.93 -0.16
CA ARG A 228 0.04 23.39 1.12
C ARG A 228 -1.13 22.42 0.92
N VAL A 229 -0.92 21.15 1.26
CA VAL A 229 -1.91 20.07 1.19
C VAL A 229 -2.36 19.72 2.60
N VAL A 230 -3.65 19.81 2.86
CA VAL A 230 -4.25 19.69 4.20
C VAL A 230 -5.34 18.63 4.20
N GLY A 231 -5.33 17.78 5.20
CA GLY A 231 -6.37 16.75 5.38
C GLY A 231 -6.15 15.84 6.59
N PRO A 232 -7.13 15.01 6.92
CA PRO A 232 -6.97 13.98 7.93
C PRO A 232 -6.02 12.88 7.43
N SER A 233 -5.44 12.12 8.35
CA SER A 233 -4.41 11.10 8.09
C SER A 233 -4.78 10.15 6.94
N TRP A 234 -5.97 9.58 6.99
CA TRP A 234 -6.45 8.63 5.98
C TRP A 234 -6.62 9.27 4.58
N ALA A 235 -7.06 10.52 4.52
CA ALA A 235 -7.22 11.23 3.26
C ALA A 235 -5.86 11.57 2.64
N LEU A 236 -4.89 11.95 3.46
CA LEU A 236 -3.51 12.18 3.01
C LEU A 236 -2.88 10.88 2.49
N VAL A 237 -3.07 9.75 3.19
CA VAL A 237 -2.62 8.44 2.70
C VAL A 237 -3.30 8.12 1.37
N SER A 238 -4.62 8.30 1.26
CA SER A 238 -5.36 8.05 0.01
C SER A 238 -4.81 8.83 -1.17
N TRP A 239 -4.60 10.14 -0.99
CA TRP A 239 -3.95 10.97 -2.01
C TRP A 239 -2.55 10.47 -2.36
N LEU A 240 -1.73 10.15 -1.35
CA LEU A 240 -0.36 9.68 -1.55
C LEU A 240 -0.29 8.34 -2.29
N VAL A 241 -1.28 7.47 -2.15
CA VAL A 241 -1.35 6.21 -2.90
C VAL A 241 -2.14 6.33 -4.21
N GLY A 242 -2.53 7.55 -4.59
CA GLY A 242 -3.17 7.83 -5.87
C GLY A 242 -4.65 7.45 -5.93
N ARG A 243 -5.35 7.43 -4.79
CA ARG A 243 -6.80 7.18 -4.72
C ARG A 243 -7.55 8.47 -4.45
N PRO A 244 -8.84 8.55 -4.80
CA PRO A 244 -9.67 9.72 -4.52
C PRO A 244 -9.64 10.07 -3.03
N ALA A 245 -9.43 11.34 -2.71
CA ALA A 245 -9.30 11.78 -1.34
C ALA A 245 -9.84 13.20 -1.15
N PRO A 246 -10.54 13.51 -0.04
CA PRO A 246 -11.01 14.84 0.26
C PRO A 246 -9.91 15.70 0.91
N VAL A 247 -8.72 15.70 0.32
CA VAL A 247 -7.65 16.63 0.71
C VAL A 247 -7.79 17.95 -0.03
N ARG A 248 -7.29 19.03 0.56
CA ARG A 248 -7.36 20.37 -0.03
C ARG A 248 -5.96 20.92 -0.25
N ALA A 249 -5.73 21.50 -1.43
CA ALA A 249 -4.65 22.44 -1.61
C ALA A 249 -5.15 23.83 -1.16
N GLU A 250 -4.43 24.48 -0.25
CA GLU A 250 -4.85 25.82 0.23
C GLU A 250 -4.66 26.91 -0.84
N LEU A 251 -3.74 26.70 -1.77
CA LEU A 251 -3.50 27.57 -2.92
C LEU A 251 -3.26 26.71 -4.16
N GLY A 252 -4.07 26.90 -5.20
CA GLY A 252 -3.93 26.20 -6.47
C GLY A 252 -4.58 24.81 -6.51
N GLU A 253 -4.15 23.99 -7.45
CA GLU A 253 -4.61 22.63 -7.63
C GLU A 253 -3.83 21.64 -6.77
N LEU A 254 -4.49 20.53 -6.40
CA LEU A 254 -3.84 19.44 -5.70
C LEU A 254 -2.74 18.83 -6.59
N PRO A 255 -1.49 18.73 -6.12
CA PRO A 255 -0.41 18.19 -6.94
C PRO A 255 -0.71 16.77 -7.43
N ALA A 256 -0.63 16.57 -8.75
CA ALA A 256 -0.70 15.26 -9.35
C ALA A 256 0.62 14.51 -9.06
N LEU A 257 0.52 13.40 -8.36
CA LEU A 257 1.65 12.53 -8.07
C LEU A 257 1.85 11.53 -9.20
N ARG A 258 3.11 11.25 -9.56
CA ARG A 258 3.40 10.11 -10.43
C ARG A 258 2.89 8.83 -9.76
N PRO A 259 2.47 7.81 -10.55
CA PRO A 259 1.98 6.56 -9.99
C PRO A 259 2.93 5.98 -8.95
N TRP A 260 2.35 5.32 -7.96
CA TRP A 260 3.11 4.50 -7.04
C TRP A 260 3.42 3.18 -7.75
N THR A 261 4.70 2.92 -7.92
CA THR A 261 5.21 1.66 -8.50
C THR A 261 5.54 0.67 -7.39
#